data_4bc9624e840105bfcd9a1345bd6ef90b
#
_entry.id   4bc9624e840105bfcd9a1345bd6ef90b
#
_cell.length_a   1.000
_cell.length_b   1.000
_cell.length_c   1.000
_cell.angle_alpha   90.00
_cell.angle_beta   90.00
_cell.angle_gamma   90.00
#
_symmetry.space_group_name_H-M   'P 1'
#
loop_
_entity.id
_entity.type
_entity.pdbx_description
1 polymer ?
#
loop_
_entity_poly.entity_id
_entity_poly.type
_entity_poly.pdbx_seq_one_letter_code
_entity_poly.pdbx_strand_id
1 'polypeptide(L)'
;MATREQKDTLIKEIRGVQRIVINACYGGFGLSNDAVLRYLELSGIPVWNEINDGLIPFKYWLVPPDGDRVADPSPQEWAAMSMTERQAHNAKYSQQVFYDKDVKRDDPYLVQTVLELGEKANGRCAELKVVDVPADVDWVIEEYDGKEWVAEVHRTWS
;
A
#
# COMPACT_ATOMS: atom_id res chain seq x y z
N MET A 1 -23.92 -29.91 13.06
CA MET A 1 -23.40 -29.06 11.98
C MET A 1 -22.37 -28.08 12.53
N ALA A 2 -21.23 -27.96 11.89
CA ALA A 2 -20.22 -26.98 12.27
C ALA A 2 -20.70 -25.55 11.97
N THR A 3 -20.46 -24.62 12.88
CA THR A 3 -20.71 -23.20 12.64
C THR A 3 -19.78 -22.65 11.55
N ARG A 4 -20.11 -21.47 11.01
CA ARG A 4 -19.23 -20.80 10.02
C ARG A 4 -17.82 -20.62 10.59
N GLU A 5 -17.72 -20.15 11.83
CA GLU A 5 -16.44 -19.93 12.52
C GLU A 5 -15.63 -21.23 12.69
N GLN A 6 -16.28 -22.33 13.04
CA GLN A 6 -15.63 -23.65 13.13
C GLN A 6 -15.13 -24.15 11.78
N LYS A 7 -15.88 -23.91 10.70
CA LYS A 7 -15.46 -24.24 9.34
C LYS A 7 -14.26 -23.41 8.90
N ASP A 8 -14.29 -22.11 9.16
CA ASP A 8 -13.19 -21.19 8.83
C ASP A 8 -11.91 -21.57 9.58
N THR A 9 -12.03 -21.95 10.84
CA THR A 9 -10.90 -22.44 11.65
C THR A 9 -10.31 -23.73 11.05
N LEU A 10 -11.16 -24.67 10.68
CA LEU A 10 -10.73 -25.93 10.08
C LEU A 10 -10.05 -25.71 8.71
N ILE A 11 -10.57 -24.81 7.89
CA ILE A 11 -9.96 -24.46 6.60
C ILE A 11 -8.59 -23.81 6.82
N LYS A 12 -8.47 -22.91 7.79
CA LYS A 12 -7.17 -22.31 8.18
C LYS A 12 -6.13 -23.36 8.57
N GLU A 13 -6.54 -24.37 9.33
CA GLU A 13 -5.66 -25.46 9.76
C GLU A 13 -5.22 -26.38 8.61
N ILE A 14 -6.14 -26.68 7.67
CA ILE A 14 -5.89 -27.64 6.59
C ILE A 14 -5.24 -27.00 5.37
N ARG A 15 -5.72 -25.82 4.95
CA ARG A 15 -5.34 -25.14 3.71
C ARG A 15 -4.45 -23.92 3.91
N GLY A 16 -4.24 -23.51 5.15
CA GLY A 16 -3.55 -22.28 5.49
C GLY A 16 -4.40 -21.05 5.38
N VAL A 17 -3.77 -19.90 5.53
CA VAL A 17 -4.40 -18.59 5.49
C VAL A 17 -3.70 -17.69 4.49
N GLN A 18 -4.47 -16.76 3.93
CA GLN A 18 -3.92 -15.56 3.32
C GLN A 18 -4.02 -14.40 4.31
N ARG A 19 -3.00 -13.55 4.33
CA ARG A 19 -2.91 -12.41 5.23
C ARG A 19 -3.03 -11.12 4.44
N ILE A 20 -3.89 -10.23 4.90
CA ILE A 20 -4.24 -9.01 4.19
C ILE A 20 -4.11 -7.84 5.15
N VAL A 21 -3.37 -6.81 4.72
CA VAL A 21 -3.21 -5.58 5.50
C VAL A 21 -4.33 -4.62 5.17
N ILE A 22 -5.03 -4.16 6.19
CA ILE A 22 -6.08 -3.16 6.07
C ILE A 22 -5.83 -1.98 7.00
N ASN A 23 -6.52 -0.88 6.74
CA ASN A 23 -6.61 0.24 7.66
C ASN A 23 -7.89 0.14 8.49
N ALA A 24 -7.77 0.02 9.81
CA ALA A 24 -8.89 -0.20 10.73
C ALA A 24 -9.50 1.09 11.30
N CYS A 25 -9.05 2.27 10.86
CA CYS A 25 -9.59 3.55 11.32
C CYS A 25 -10.13 4.40 10.16
N TYR A 26 -10.82 5.48 10.48
CA TYR A 26 -11.41 6.39 9.47
C TYR A 26 -10.41 7.32 8.77
N GLY A 27 -9.12 7.25 9.10
CA GLY A 27 -8.11 8.14 8.52
C GLY A 27 -7.66 7.79 7.11
N GLY A 28 -7.62 6.51 6.78
CA GLY A 28 -7.14 5.98 5.50
C GLY A 28 -5.82 5.22 5.59
N PHE A 29 -5.62 4.30 4.65
CA PHE A 29 -4.40 3.49 4.57
C PHE A 29 -3.17 4.36 4.29
N GLY A 30 -2.10 4.08 4.99
CA GLY A 30 -0.79 4.67 4.77
C GLY A 30 0.26 4.04 5.67
N LEU A 31 1.49 3.97 5.18
CA LEU A 31 2.64 3.48 5.92
C LEU A 31 3.44 4.63 6.52
N SER A 32 4.04 4.41 7.67
CA SER A 32 5.05 5.32 8.21
C SER A 32 6.32 5.30 7.35
N ASN A 33 7.19 6.29 7.52
CA ASN A 33 8.49 6.29 6.86
C ASN A 33 9.30 5.02 7.19
N ASP A 34 9.32 4.61 8.45
CA ASP A 34 10.02 3.40 8.88
C ASP A 34 9.46 2.14 8.19
N ALA A 35 8.14 2.07 8.04
CA ALA A 35 7.48 0.96 7.36
C ALA A 35 7.78 0.92 5.86
N VAL A 36 7.79 2.06 5.18
CA VAL A 36 8.16 2.14 3.76
C VAL A 36 9.60 1.66 3.56
N LEU A 37 10.53 2.16 4.35
CA LEU A 37 11.94 1.78 4.25
C LEU A 37 12.14 0.29 4.55
N ARG A 38 11.46 -0.23 5.56
CA ARG A 38 11.53 -1.66 5.89
C ARG A 38 10.95 -2.55 4.79
N TYR A 39 9.80 -2.16 4.24
CA TYR A 39 9.19 -2.87 3.11
C TYR A 39 10.12 -2.93 1.90
N LEU A 40 10.72 -1.80 1.53
CA LEU A 40 11.64 -1.72 0.39
C LEU A 40 12.91 -2.51 0.63
N GLU A 41 13.44 -2.50 1.85
CA GLU A 41 14.58 -3.33 2.25
C GLU A 41 14.26 -4.83 2.10
N LEU A 42 13.13 -5.29 2.64
CA LEU A 42 12.69 -6.68 2.52
C LEU A 42 12.46 -7.09 1.06
N SER A 43 11.93 -6.19 0.26
CA SER A 43 11.67 -6.41 -1.17
C SER A 43 12.94 -6.37 -2.03
N GLY A 44 14.07 -5.96 -1.47
CA GLY A 44 15.33 -5.80 -2.19
C GLY A 44 15.33 -4.65 -3.20
N ILE A 45 14.47 -3.64 -3.00
CA ILE A 45 14.33 -2.48 -3.88
C ILE A 45 15.20 -1.35 -3.34
N PRO A 46 16.24 -0.89 -4.07
CA PRO A 46 17.02 0.27 -3.67
C PRO A 46 16.16 1.54 -3.67
N VAL A 47 16.35 2.38 -2.67
CA VAL A 47 15.60 3.62 -2.51
C VAL A 47 16.50 4.74 -2.01
N TRP A 48 16.23 5.94 -2.49
CA TRP A 48 16.84 7.19 -2.03
C TRP A 48 15.71 8.09 -1.53
N ASN A 49 15.54 8.17 -0.22
CA ASN A 49 14.49 8.99 0.36
C ASN A 49 14.91 10.46 0.47
N GLU A 50 13.97 11.32 0.20
CA GLU A 50 14.08 12.77 0.33
C GLU A 50 13.10 13.24 1.40
N ILE A 51 13.59 14.07 2.31
CA ILE A 51 12.79 14.65 3.39
C ILE A 51 12.51 16.11 3.04
N ASN A 52 11.25 16.48 3.01
CA ASN A 52 10.77 17.81 2.66
C ASN A 52 9.98 18.44 3.82
N ASP A 53 10.00 19.76 3.93
CA ASP A 53 9.23 20.51 4.92
C ASP A 53 7.76 20.78 4.49
N GLY A 54 7.24 20.01 3.54
CA GLY A 54 5.91 20.21 2.96
C GLY A 54 4.83 19.28 3.51
N LEU A 55 3.68 19.29 2.85
CA LEU A 55 2.55 18.41 3.16
C LEU A 55 2.87 16.93 2.92
N ILE A 56 3.80 16.67 2.01
CA ILE A 56 4.35 15.33 1.75
C ILE A 56 5.79 15.33 2.23
N PRO A 57 6.04 14.98 3.50
CA PRO A 57 7.36 15.13 4.10
C PRO A 57 8.40 14.14 3.56
N PHE A 58 7.96 13.02 2.98
CA PHE A 58 8.84 11.97 2.48
C PHE A 58 8.56 11.66 1.01
N LYS A 59 9.62 11.63 0.21
CA LYS A 59 9.60 11.16 -1.16
C LYS A 59 10.60 10.03 -1.30
N TYR A 60 10.19 8.94 -1.93
CA TYR A 60 10.99 7.72 -2.08
C TYR A 60 11.37 7.51 -3.54
N TRP A 61 12.56 7.96 -3.89
CA TRP A 61 13.07 7.82 -5.25
C TRP A 61 13.59 6.40 -5.49
N LEU A 62 13.19 5.81 -6.61
CA LEU A 62 13.71 4.54 -7.13
C LEU A 62 14.91 4.74 -8.06
N VAL A 63 15.26 5.99 -8.33
CA VAL A 63 16.39 6.41 -9.17
C VAL A 63 17.35 7.22 -8.30
N PRO A 64 18.68 6.96 -8.38
CA PRO A 64 19.66 7.67 -7.58
C PRO A 64 19.72 9.18 -7.93
N PRO A 65 20.28 10.03 -7.04
CA PRO A 65 20.33 11.48 -7.24
C PRO A 65 21.09 11.91 -8.49
N ASP A 66 22.10 11.14 -8.89
CA ASP A 66 22.90 11.33 -10.12
C ASP A 66 22.29 10.65 -11.35
N GLY A 67 21.16 9.98 -11.19
CA GLY A 67 20.42 9.36 -12.29
C GLY A 67 19.50 10.33 -13.02
N ASP A 68 18.84 9.84 -14.07
CA ASP A 68 17.89 10.62 -14.89
C ASP A 68 16.53 10.75 -14.20
N ARG A 69 16.48 11.56 -13.14
CA ARG A 69 15.22 11.88 -12.43
C ARG A 69 14.39 12.89 -13.21
N VAL A 70 13.09 12.71 -13.19
CA VAL A 70 12.14 13.72 -13.66
C VAL A 70 12.24 14.94 -12.75
N ALA A 71 12.44 16.11 -13.33
CA ALA A 71 12.40 17.37 -12.61
C ALA A 71 10.95 17.77 -12.29
N ASP A 72 10.73 18.33 -11.12
CA ASP A 72 9.44 18.94 -10.78
C ASP A 72 9.29 20.27 -11.53
N PRO A 73 8.33 20.41 -12.44
CA PRO A 73 8.13 21.67 -13.15
C PRO A 73 7.63 22.75 -12.19
N SER A 74 8.05 23.99 -12.46
CA SER A 74 7.47 25.15 -11.76
C SER A 74 5.97 25.29 -12.09
N PRO A 75 5.18 26.02 -11.27
CA PRO A 75 3.78 26.27 -11.59
C PRO A 75 3.57 26.88 -12.99
N GLN A 76 4.49 27.74 -13.42
CA GLN A 76 4.45 28.36 -14.75
C GLN A 76 4.74 27.35 -15.87
N GLU A 77 5.77 26.50 -15.69
CA GLU A 77 6.10 25.44 -16.63
C GLU A 77 4.95 24.42 -16.73
N TRP A 78 4.37 24.03 -15.61
CA TRP A 78 3.23 23.13 -15.57
C TRP A 78 2.02 23.70 -16.33
N ALA A 79 1.71 24.98 -16.10
CA ALA A 79 0.60 25.66 -16.77
C ALA A 79 0.80 25.76 -18.28
N ALA A 80 2.06 25.87 -18.75
CA ALA A 80 2.41 25.92 -20.16
C ALA A 80 2.40 24.56 -20.87
N MET A 81 2.42 23.46 -20.12
CA MET A 81 2.43 22.10 -20.68
C MET A 81 1.06 21.73 -21.26
N SER A 82 1.06 21.06 -22.41
CA SER A 82 -0.12 20.42 -22.97
C SER A 82 -0.60 19.25 -22.09
N MET A 83 -1.82 18.78 -22.30
CA MET A 83 -2.34 17.59 -21.60
C MET A 83 -1.45 16.36 -21.88
N THR A 84 -1.02 16.17 -23.11
CA THR A 84 -0.13 15.06 -23.49
C THR A 84 1.22 15.14 -22.75
N GLU A 85 1.81 16.32 -22.67
CA GLU A 85 3.08 16.54 -21.94
C GLU A 85 2.91 16.28 -20.44
N ARG A 86 1.81 16.72 -19.83
CA ARG A 86 1.51 16.43 -18.42
C ARG A 86 1.32 14.95 -18.15
N GLN A 87 0.64 14.24 -19.04
CA GLN A 87 0.45 12.79 -18.94
C GLN A 87 1.78 12.04 -19.04
N ALA A 88 2.63 12.42 -19.98
CA ALA A 88 3.97 11.84 -20.14
C ALA A 88 4.86 12.09 -18.92
N HIS A 89 4.82 13.32 -18.38
CA HIS A 89 5.54 13.67 -17.15
C HIS A 89 5.08 12.83 -15.98
N ASN A 90 3.76 12.74 -15.75
CA ASN A 90 3.19 11.98 -14.65
C ASN A 90 3.49 10.47 -14.77
N ALA A 91 3.45 9.92 -15.98
CA ALA A 91 3.79 8.53 -16.24
C ALA A 91 5.24 8.22 -15.89
N LYS A 92 6.18 9.08 -16.30
CA LYS A 92 7.60 8.94 -15.98
C LYS A 92 7.84 9.12 -14.48
N TYR A 93 7.20 10.10 -13.85
CA TYR A 93 7.30 10.36 -12.42
C TYR A 93 6.83 9.18 -11.59
N SER A 94 5.68 8.59 -11.93
CA SER A 94 5.13 7.44 -11.21
C SER A 94 5.99 6.17 -11.31
N GLN A 95 6.82 6.05 -12.34
CA GLN A 95 7.81 4.96 -12.45
C GLN A 95 9.05 5.18 -11.57
N GLN A 96 9.35 6.42 -11.23
CA GLN A 96 10.56 6.80 -10.50
C GLN A 96 10.38 7.01 -9.01
N VAL A 97 9.14 7.11 -8.54
CA VAL A 97 8.81 7.36 -7.13
C VAL A 97 7.92 6.24 -6.60
N PHE A 98 8.28 5.71 -5.45
CA PHE A 98 7.48 4.69 -4.77
C PHE A 98 6.31 5.31 -4.01
N TYR A 99 5.14 4.69 -4.14
CA TYR A 99 3.94 5.01 -3.38
C TYR A 99 3.45 3.79 -2.59
N ASP A 100 3.25 3.95 -1.30
CA ASP A 100 2.79 2.89 -0.42
C ASP A 100 1.38 2.36 -0.78
N LYS A 101 0.55 3.21 -1.38
CA LYS A 101 -0.81 2.84 -1.83
C LYS A 101 -0.84 1.87 -3.01
N ASP A 102 0.27 1.77 -3.75
CA ASP A 102 0.39 0.85 -4.87
C ASP A 102 0.80 -0.57 -4.45
N VAL A 103 1.17 -0.77 -3.19
CA VAL A 103 1.52 -2.08 -2.66
C VAL A 103 0.28 -2.95 -2.51
N LYS A 104 0.36 -4.17 -3.00
CA LYS A 104 -0.71 -5.15 -2.82
C LYS A 104 -0.88 -5.46 -1.33
N ARG A 105 -2.12 -5.53 -0.87
CA ARG A 105 -2.44 -5.69 0.54
C ARG A 105 -2.14 -7.08 1.10
N ASP A 106 -1.94 -8.06 0.23
CA ASP A 106 -1.51 -9.43 0.54
C ASP A 106 -0.01 -9.66 0.26
N ASP A 107 0.74 -8.62 -0.09
CA ASP A 107 2.18 -8.71 -0.30
C ASP A 107 2.87 -9.24 0.97
N PRO A 108 3.64 -10.34 0.89
CA PRO A 108 4.27 -10.96 2.06
C PRO A 108 5.21 -10.02 2.80
N TYR A 109 5.91 -9.14 2.10
CA TYR A 109 6.82 -8.17 2.70
C TYR A 109 6.08 -7.03 3.40
N LEU A 110 4.92 -6.63 2.88
CA LEU A 110 4.03 -5.68 3.56
C LEU A 110 3.48 -6.29 4.85
N VAL A 111 2.99 -7.50 4.79
CA VAL A 111 2.50 -8.25 5.97
C VAL A 111 3.61 -8.37 7.02
N GLN A 112 4.80 -8.79 6.63
CA GLN A 112 5.95 -8.90 7.52
C GLN A 112 6.31 -7.56 8.15
N THR A 113 6.35 -6.49 7.38
CA THR A 113 6.65 -5.13 7.87
C THR A 113 5.66 -4.70 8.96
N VAL A 114 4.37 -4.88 8.72
CA VAL A 114 3.32 -4.51 9.69
C VAL A 114 3.40 -5.35 10.95
N LEU A 115 3.64 -6.66 10.83
CA LEU A 115 3.79 -7.55 11.98
C LEU A 115 5.04 -7.22 12.82
N GLU A 116 6.15 -6.87 12.18
CA GLU A 116 7.40 -6.51 12.87
C GLU A 116 7.30 -5.18 13.61
N LEU A 117 6.74 -4.16 12.95
CA LEU A 117 6.75 -2.79 13.47
C LEU A 117 5.53 -2.47 14.35
N GLY A 118 4.43 -3.21 14.22
CA GLY A 118 3.21 -2.96 14.96
C GLY A 118 2.69 -1.53 14.73
N GLU A 119 2.41 -0.78 15.79
CA GLU A 119 1.93 0.61 15.70
C GLU A 119 2.90 1.56 15.00
N LYS A 120 4.19 1.27 15.03
CA LYS A 120 5.22 2.06 14.32
C LYS A 120 5.11 1.97 12.80
N ALA A 121 4.37 0.99 12.28
CA ALA A 121 4.08 0.88 10.85
C ALA A 121 3.02 1.86 10.37
N ASN A 122 2.19 2.38 11.28
CA ASN A 122 1.05 3.23 10.93
C ASN A 122 1.51 4.55 10.33
N GLY A 123 1.00 4.87 9.15
CA GLY A 123 1.07 6.22 8.59
C GLY A 123 0.30 7.21 9.47
N ARG A 124 0.44 8.49 9.16
CA ARG A 124 -0.07 9.60 10.00
C ARG A 124 -1.56 9.47 10.37
N CYS A 125 -2.38 8.94 9.44
CA CYS A 125 -3.83 8.82 9.61
C CYS A 125 -4.30 7.37 9.56
N ALA A 126 -3.39 6.42 9.75
CA ALA A 126 -3.68 4.99 9.63
C ALA A 126 -3.64 4.27 10.97
N GLU A 127 -4.38 3.20 11.03
CA GLU A 127 -4.29 2.15 12.05
C GLU A 127 -4.27 0.81 11.32
N LEU A 128 -3.08 0.30 11.06
CA LEU A 128 -2.89 -0.89 10.23
C LEU A 128 -3.18 -2.16 11.02
N LYS A 129 -3.80 -3.11 10.34
CA LYS A 129 -4.16 -4.41 10.89
C LYS A 129 -3.92 -5.50 9.85
N VAL A 130 -3.38 -6.63 10.29
CA VAL A 130 -3.29 -7.85 9.47
C VAL A 130 -4.52 -8.72 9.74
N VAL A 131 -5.26 -9.06 8.70
CA VAL A 131 -6.45 -9.92 8.77
C VAL A 131 -6.13 -11.26 8.15
N ASP A 132 -6.44 -12.35 8.87
CA ASP A 132 -6.33 -13.71 8.36
C ASP A 132 -7.63 -14.11 7.66
N VAL A 133 -7.52 -14.54 6.40
CA VAL A 133 -8.63 -15.02 5.59
C VAL A 133 -8.32 -16.43 5.13
N PRO A 134 -9.29 -17.38 5.12
CA PRO A 134 -9.06 -18.72 4.60
C PRO A 134 -8.50 -18.68 3.17
N ALA A 135 -7.55 -19.57 2.87
CA ALA A 135 -6.82 -19.56 1.59
C ALA A 135 -7.71 -19.79 0.35
N ASP A 136 -8.89 -20.40 0.51
CA ASP A 136 -9.84 -20.69 -0.56
C ASP A 136 -10.91 -19.61 -0.77
N VAL A 137 -10.82 -18.49 -0.05
CA VAL A 137 -11.75 -17.36 -0.17
C VAL A 137 -11.22 -16.34 -1.15
N ASP A 138 -12.04 -16.00 -2.15
CA ASP A 138 -11.82 -14.82 -2.98
C ASP A 138 -12.27 -13.59 -2.20
N TRP A 139 -11.36 -12.67 -1.99
CA TRP A 139 -11.59 -11.51 -1.14
C TRP A 139 -11.48 -10.18 -1.89
N VAL A 140 -12.10 -9.19 -1.33
CA VAL A 140 -11.99 -7.79 -1.75
C VAL A 140 -11.90 -6.91 -0.50
N ILE A 141 -11.22 -5.79 -0.60
CA ILE A 141 -11.27 -4.76 0.43
C ILE A 141 -12.42 -3.82 0.10
N GLU A 142 -13.34 -3.69 1.04
CA GLU A 142 -14.37 -2.67 1.05
C GLU A 142 -13.99 -1.58 2.03
N GLU A 143 -14.43 -0.36 1.79
CA GLU A 143 -14.08 0.77 2.64
C GLU A 143 -15.26 1.74 2.80
N TYR A 144 -15.23 2.45 3.91
CA TYR A 144 -16.09 3.58 4.16
C TYR A 144 -15.30 4.65 4.92
N ASP A 145 -15.16 5.82 4.32
CA ASP A 145 -14.46 6.98 4.89
C ASP A 145 -13.04 6.62 5.40
N GLY A 146 -12.32 5.81 4.63
CA GLY A 146 -10.96 5.36 4.94
C GLY A 146 -10.87 4.12 5.82
N LYS A 147 -11.93 3.73 6.52
CA LYS A 147 -11.99 2.50 7.30
C LYS A 147 -12.27 1.32 6.38
N GLU A 148 -11.39 0.34 6.42
CA GLU A 148 -11.40 -0.81 5.54
C GLU A 148 -11.79 -2.10 6.27
N TRP A 149 -12.35 -3.05 5.54
CA TRP A 149 -12.55 -4.44 5.97
C TRP A 149 -12.41 -5.36 4.78
N VAL A 150 -12.14 -6.63 5.06
CA VAL A 150 -12.07 -7.68 4.04
C VAL A 150 -13.43 -8.32 3.92
N ALA A 151 -13.95 -8.40 2.69
CA ALA A 151 -15.20 -9.07 2.37
C ALA A 151 -14.96 -10.20 1.36
N GLU A 152 -15.82 -11.21 1.38
CA GLU A 152 -15.85 -12.25 0.35
C GLU A 152 -16.49 -11.70 -0.93
N VAL A 153 -15.89 -12.01 -2.06
CA VAL A 153 -16.42 -11.60 -3.36
C VAL A 153 -17.73 -12.31 -3.65
N HIS A 154 -18.79 -11.53 -3.91
CA HIS A 154 -20.09 -12.07 -4.31
C HIS A 154 -20.12 -12.47 -5.77
N ARG A 155 -20.71 -13.62 -6.07
CA ARG A 155 -20.99 -14.03 -7.43
C ARG A 155 -22.24 -13.32 -7.94
N THR A 156 -22.13 -12.73 -9.11
CA THR A 156 -23.28 -12.12 -9.81
C THR A 156 -23.48 -12.81 -11.16
N TRP A 157 -24.73 -12.92 -11.56
CA TRP A 157 -25.13 -13.46 -12.84
C TRP A 157 -25.99 -12.43 -13.57
N SER A 158 -25.73 -12.19 -14.85
CA SER A 158 -26.49 -11.27 -15.69
C SER A 158 -26.91 -11.94 -17.01
#